data_c7da70288c9de75bb798696c1a6f16de
#
_entry.id   c7da70288c9de75bb798696c1a6f16de
#
_cell.length_a   1.000
_cell.length_b   1.000
_cell.length_c   1.000
_cell.angle_alpha   90.00
_cell.angle_beta   90.00
_cell.angle_gamma   90.00
#
_symmetry.space_group_name_H-M   'P 1'
#
loop_
_entity.id
_entity.type
_entity.pdbx_description
1 polymer ?
#
loop_
_entity_poly.entity_id
_entity_poly.type
_entity_poly.pdbx_seq_one_letter_code
_entity_poly.pdbx_strand_id
1 'polypeptide(L)'
;LRNLSEIPSELAARVSALQVGQTTELIQVKDGIHILKLLERKGAEQKALVPQYATRHILIQPSEVVSPENAKQQIDSIYNRLKAGEDFAVLASTFSNDSGSARDGGSLGWVSPGVMVGEFETQMKNTPVGEISKPFQTQFGWHILQVTDVRQQDMTREYQERMARQILGERQFDAELDSWLREL
;
A
#
# COMPACT_ATOMS: atom_id res chain seq x y z
N LEU A 1 21.60 6.44 22.76
CA LEU A 1 21.58 6.71 21.32
C LEU A 1 22.10 8.13 21.08
N ARG A 2 23.05 8.29 20.15
CA ARG A 2 23.57 9.62 19.75
C ARG A 2 23.37 9.78 18.25
N ASN A 3 23.07 10.99 17.82
CA ASN A 3 23.03 11.34 16.40
C ASN A 3 24.45 11.39 15.84
N LEU A 4 24.64 11.02 14.58
CA LEU A 4 25.95 11.11 13.91
C LEU A 4 26.49 12.55 13.90
N SER A 5 25.63 13.56 13.93
CA SER A 5 25.99 14.97 14.05
C SER A 5 26.54 15.39 15.41
N GLU A 6 26.31 14.57 16.45
CA GLU A 6 26.82 14.79 17.82
C GLU A 6 28.18 14.13 18.06
N ILE A 7 28.72 13.44 17.06
CA ILE A 7 29.99 12.71 17.11
C ILE A 7 30.99 13.47 16.23
N PRO A 8 32.28 13.59 16.66
CA PRO A 8 33.31 14.18 15.81
C PRO A 8 33.31 13.55 14.40
N SER A 9 33.45 14.39 13.37
CA SER A 9 33.30 13.96 11.96
C SER A 9 34.17 12.79 11.56
N GLU A 10 35.38 12.72 12.13
CA GLU A 10 36.34 11.62 11.90
C GLU A 10 35.82 10.27 12.42
N LEU A 11 35.16 10.28 13.57
CA LEU A 11 34.53 9.10 14.17
C LEU A 11 33.19 8.75 13.48
N ALA A 12 32.39 9.78 13.14
CA ALA A 12 31.10 9.61 12.46
C ALA A 12 31.26 8.91 11.10
N ALA A 13 32.28 9.28 10.32
CA ALA A 13 32.60 8.64 9.04
C ALA A 13 32.89 7.14 9.19
N ARG A 14 33.62 6.75 10.24
CA ARG A 14 33.95 5.35 10.52
C ARG A 14 32.73 4.54 10.98
N VAL A 15 31.90 5.14 11.87
CA VAL A 15 30.67 4.49 12.36
C VAL A 15 29.64 4.31 11.25
N SER A 16 29.54 5.26 10.31
CA SER A 16 28.59 5.18 9.22
C SER A 16 28.82 3.98 8.29
N ALA A 17 30.06 3.54 8.16
CA ALA A 17 30.45 2.40 7.34
C ALA A 17 30.23 1.02 8.02
N LEU A 18 29.99 0.99 9.36
CA LEU A 18 29.80 -0.26 10.09
C LEU A 18 28.42 -0.87 9.86
N GLN A 19 28.36 -2.18 9.91
CA GLN A 19 27.09 -2.90 10.11
C GLN A 19 26.81 -3.07 11.63
N VAL A 20 25.52 -3.26 11.98
CA VAL A 20 25.14 -3.53 13.37
C VAL A 20 25.88 -4.76 13.89
N GLY A 21 26.49 -4.63 15.06
CA GLY A 21 27.34 -5.64 15.68
C GLY A 21 28.83 -5.52 15.35
N GLN A 22 29.23 -4.80 14.30
CA GLN A 22 30.62 -4.60 13.93
C GLN A 22 31.33 -3.57 14.83
N THR A 23 32.66 -3.78 14.94
CA THR A 23 33.56 -2.90 15.68
C THR A 23 34.58 -2.31 14.71
N THR A 24 34.99 -1.05 14.94
CA THR A 24 36.06 -0.42 14.16
C THR A 24 37.41 -0.99 14.55
N GLU A 25 38.39 -0.77 13.69
CA GLU A 25 39.81 -0.81 14.10
C GLU A 25 40.12 0.36 15.06
N LEU A 26 41.34 0.40 15.57
CA LEU A 26 41.82 1.51 16.39
C LEU A 26 41.80 2.81 15.59
N ILE A 27 41.06 3.81 16.09
CA ILE A 27 40.98 5.14 15.49
C ILE A 27 41.73 6.11 16.39
N GLN A 28 42.82 6.67 15.87
CA GLN A 28 43.56 7.71 16.56
C GLN A 28 43.04 9.08 16.18
N VAL A 29 42.58 9.83 17.15
CA VAL A 29 42.10 11.21 17.02
C VAL A 29 42.83 12.11 18.03
N LYS A 30 42.62 13.40 17.98
CA LYS A 30 43.37 14.37 18.81
C LYS A 30 43.25 14.15 20.32
N ASP A 31 42.13 13.61 20.77
CA ASP A 31 41.78 13.35 22.17
C ASP A 31 42.11 11.91 22.63
N GLY A 32 42.67 11.09 21.75
CA GLY A 32 43.08 9.73 22.12
C GLY A 32 42.84 8.65 21.07
N ILE A 33 42.88 7.41 21.52
CA ILE A 33 42.63 6.22 20.70
C ILE A 33 41.22 5.70 21.02
N HIS A 34 40.42 5.49 19.99
CA HIS A 34 39.04 5.04 20.10
C HIS A 34 38.82 3.71 19.39
N ILE A 35 37.95 2.89 19.97
CA ILE A 35 37.34 1.72 19.34
C ILE A 35 35.85 1.89 19.48
N LEU A 36 35.13 1.81 18.37
CA LEU A 36 33.66 2.00 18.33
C LEU A 36 33.00 0.70 17.88
N LYS A 37 31.91 0.33 18.55
CA LYS A 37 31.04 -0.77 18.15
C LYS A 37 29.65 -0.24 17.86
N LEU A 38 29.12 -0.53 16.67
CA LEU A 38 27.76 -0.19 16.32
C LEU A 38 26.81 -1.24 16.93
N LEU A 39 26.14 -0.89 18.02
CA LEU A 39 25.20 -1.78 18.71
C LEU A 39 23.83 -1.78 18.03
N GLU A 40 23.38 -0.62 17.61
CA GLU A 40 22.06 -0.42 17.00
C GLU A 40 22.11 0.80 16.07
N ARG A 41 21.41 0.71 14.94
CA ARG A 41 21.21 1.86 14.04
C ARG A 41 19.72 2.19 14.01
N LYS A 42 19.34 3.33 14.61
CA LYS A 42 18.01 3.89 14.46
C LYS A 42 18.07 4.96 13.36
N GLY A 43 17.13 4.92 12.41
CA GLY A 43 17.08 5.90 11.33
C GLY A 43 17.75 5.49 10.01
N ALA A 44 18.16 4.23 9.82
CA ALA A 44 18.14 3.68 8.48
C ALA A 44 16.66 3.64 8.09
N GLU A 45 16.18 4.64 7.37
CA GLU A 45 14.83 4.61 6.82
C GLU A 45 14.68 3.34 6.01
N GLN A 46 14.09 2.31 6.63
CA GLN A 46 13.55 1.20 5.86
C GLN A 46 12.45 1.83 5.01
N LYS A 47 12.77 2.05 3.74
CA LYS A 47 11.76 2.54 2.80
C LYS A 47 10.61 1.57 2.79
N ALA A 48 9.44 2.02 3.17
CA ALA A 48 8.21 1.27 3.04
C ALA A 48 7.75 1.36 1.58
N LEU A 49 8.37 0.56 0.71
CA LEU A 49 7.97 0.46 -0.70
C LEU A 49 6.74 -0.43 -0.78
N VAL A 50 5.64 0.15 -1.23
CA VAL A 50 4.36 -0.54 -1.40
C VAL A 50 4.03 -0.59 -2.88
N PRO A 51 3.69 -1.78 -3.44
CA PRO A 51 3.24 -1.87 -4.82
C PRO A 51 1.90 -1.13 -4.96
N GLN A 52 1.77 -0.31 -6.01
CA GLN A 52 0.50 0.28 -6.42
C GLN A 52 0.16 -0.21 -7.82
N TYR A 53 -1.13 -0.44 -8.03
CA TYR A 53 -1.68 -0.99 -9.27
C TYR A 53 -2.55 0.07 -9.93
N ALA A 54 -2.18 0.50 -11.15
CA ALA A 54 -3.09 1.26 -11.99
C ALA A 54 -4.15 0.30 -12.51
N THR A 55 -5.39 0.48 -12.07
CA THR A 55 -6.46 -0.48 -12.29
C THR A 55 -7.69 0.21 -12.87
N ARG A 56 -8.37 -0.46 -13.80
CA ARG A 56 -9.70 -0.10 -14.26
C ARG A 56 -10.65 -1.28 -14.14
N HIS A 57 -11.94 -1.02 -13.92
CA HIS A 57 -12.92 -2.08 -13.73
C HIS A 57 -14.28 -1.77 -14.37
N ILE A 58 -15.10 -2.81 -14.49
CA ILE A 58 -16.51 -2.75 -14.85
C ILE A 58 -17.26 -3.48 -13.74
N LEU A 59 -18.30 -2.84 -13.20
CA LEU A 59 -19.17 -3.39 -12.17
C LEU A 59 -20.56 -3.57 -12.70
N ILE A 60 -21.16 -4.74 -12.53
CA ILE A 60 -22.58 -5.01 -12.75
C ILE A 60 -23.22 -5.38 -11.42
N GLN A 61 -24.11 -4.54 -10.94
CA GLN A 61 -24.82 -4.74 -9.67
C GLN A 61 -26.17 -5.40 -9.88
N PRO A 62 -26.49 -6.48 -9.16
CA PRO A 62 -27.87 -6.95 -9.04
C PRO A 62 -28.75 -5.87 -8.41
N SER A 63 -29.99 -5.79 -8.86
CA SER A 63 -30.97 -4.82 -8.36
C SER A 63 -32.37 -5.44 -8.38
N GLU A 64 -33.40 -4.71 -7.99
CA GLU A 64 -34.80 -5.18 -8.07
C GLU A 64 -35.23 -5.52 -9.51
N VAL A 65 -34.60 -4.89 -10.51
CA VAL A 65 -34.90 -5.14 -11.94
C VAL A 65 -33.88 -6.02 -12.65
N VAL A 66 -32.72 -6.26 -12.03
CA VAL A 66 -31.64 -7.10 -12.59
C VAL A 66 -31.35 -8.22 -11.58
N SER A 67 -31.82 -9.43 -11.88
CA SER A 67 -31.53 -10.59 -11.01
C SER A 67 -30.03 -10.90 -10.95
N PRO A 68 -29.55 -11.57 -9.89
CA PRO A 68 -28.15 -12.00 -9.79
C PRO A 68 -27.69 -12.81 -11.00
N GLU A 69 -28.56 -13.67 -11.56
CA GLU A 69 -28.29 -14.47 -12.74
C GLU A 69 -28.15 -13.61 -14.00
N ASN A 70 -29.01 -12.62 -14.15
CA ASN A 70 -28.95 -11.66 -15.26
C ASN A 70 -27.69 -10.77 -15.17
N ALA A 71 -27.32 -10.33 -13.96
CA ALA A 71 -26.09 -9.58 -13.74
C ALA A 71 -24.86 -10.41 -14.13
N LYS A 72 -24.87 -11.71 -13.79
CA LYS A 72 -23.79 -12.64 -14.20
C LYS A 72 -23.74 -12.81 -15.71
N GLN A 73 -24.87 -13.03 -16.36
CA GLN A 73 -24.93 -13.15 -17.83
C GLN A 73 -24.42 -11.89 -18.53
N GLN A 74 -24.78 -10.73 -17.99
CA GLN A 74 -24.35 -9.43 -18.53
C GLN A 74 -22.83 -9.26 -18.40
N ILE A 75 -22.23 -9.55 -17.24
CA ILE A 75 -20.78 -9.44 -17.06
C ILE A 75 -20.04 -10.46 -17.93
N ASP A 76 -20.56 -11.69 -18.08
CA ASP A 76 -19.98 -12.72 -18.97
C ASP A 76 -20.01 -12.26 -20.44
N SER A 77 -21.08 -11.61 -20.88
CA SER A 77 -21.19 -11.02 -22.22
C SER A 77 -20.16 -9.92 -22.42
N ILE A 78 -20.00 -9.02 -21.45
CA ILE A 78 -18.99 -7.94 -21.50
C ILE A 78 -17.58 -8.55 -21.56
N TYR A 79 -17.31 -9.59 -20.76
CA TYR A 79 -16.03 -10.27 -20.80
C TYR A 79 -15.71 -10.84 -22.19
N ASN A 80 -16.68 -11.48 -22.83
CA ASN A 80 -16.50 -12.02 -24.19
C ASN A 80 -16.24 -10.93 -25.23
N ARG A 81 -16.90 -9.77 -25.11
CA ARG A 81 -16.67 -8.62 -25.98
C ARG A 81 -15.27 -8.03 -25.78
N LEU A 82 -14.80 -7.93 -24.51
CA LEU A 82 -13.42 -7.53 -24.19
C LEU A 82 -12.40 -8.50 -24.80
N LYS A 83 -12.67 -9.80 -24.70
CA LYS A 83 -11.80 -10.84 -25.31
C LYS A 83 -11.81 -10.80 -26.84
N ALA A 84 -12.88 -10.31 -27.43
CA ALA A 84 -12.97 -10.07 -28.89
C ALA A 84 -12.27 -8.77 -29.32
N GLY A 85 -11.72 -7.98 -28.38
CA GLY A 85 -10.95 -6.77 -28.64
C GLY A 85 -11.74 -5.47 -28.59
N GLU A 86 -12.95 -5.47 -28.07
CA GLU A 86 -13.68 -4.24 -27.84
C GLU A 86 -12.99 -3.38 -26.78
N ASP A 87 -13.13 -2.07 -26.91
CA ASP A 87 -12.47 -1.12 -26.02
C ASP A 87 -13.05 -1.16 -24.58
N PHE A 88 -12.17 -1.32 -23.61
CA PHE A 88 -12.55 -1.43 -22.21
C PHE A 88 -13.24 -0.15 -21.70
N ALA A 89 -12.77 1.03 -22.09
CA ALA A 89 -13.31 2.29 -21.61
C ALA A 89 -14.72 2.54 -22.16
N VAL A 90 -14.96 2.15 -23.42
CA VAL A 90 -16.29 2.22 -24.03
C VAL A 90 -17.28 1.31 -23.30
N LEU A 91 -16.88 0.07 -23.01
CA LEU A 91 -17.71 -0.88 -22.28
C LEU A 91 -17.96 -0.44 -20.83
N ALA A 92 -16.93 0.09 -20.15
CA ALA A 92 -17.08 0.62 -18.81
C ALA A 92 -18.06 1.80 -18.76
N SER A 93 -17.90 2.78 -19.65
CA SER A 93 -18.80 3.95 -19.71
C SER A 93 -20.24 3.60 -20.07
N THR A 94 -20.43 2.51 -20.81
CA THR A 94 -21.77 2.09 -21.28
C THR A 94 -22.49 1.21 -20.27
N PHE A 95 -21.80 0.31 -19.59
CA PHE A 95 -22.41 -0.77 -18.83
C PHE A 95 -22.08 -0.76 -17.34
N SER A 96 -21.00 -0.09 -16.91
CA SER A 96 -20.62 -0.14 -15.49
C SER A 96 -21.61 0.61 -14.61
N ASN A 97 -22.02 -0.05 -13.53
CA ASN A 97 -22.82 0.56 -12.47
C ASN A 97 -21.98 1.38 -11.47
N ASP A 98 -20.67 1.37 -11.58
CA ASP A 98 -19.81 2.25 -10.78
C ASP A 98 -19.78 3.66 -11.38
N SER A 99 -20.69 4.53 -10.93
CA SER A 99 -20.79 5.90 -11.41
C SER A 99 -19.55 6.75 -11.14
N GLY A 100 -18.69 6.33 -10.19
CA GLY A 100 -17.46 7.03 -9.84
C GLY A 100 -16.37 6.87 -10.89
N SER A 101 -16.30 5.71 -11.55
CA SER A 101 -15.23 5.39 -12.51
C SER A 101 -15.74 5.19 -13.95
N ALA A 102 -17.02 4.87 -14.14
CA ALA A 102 -17.58 4.53 -15.46
C ALA A 102 -17.25 5.56 -16.54
N ARG A 103 -17.41 6.87 -16.22
CA ARG A 103 -17.17 7.97 -17.16
C ARG A 103 -15.70 8.14 -17.53
N ASP A 104 -14.79 7.67 -16.65
CA ASP A 104 -13.34 7.67 -16.87
C ASP A 104 -12.85 6.31 -17.39
N GLY A 105 -13.71 5.61 -18.16
CA GLY A 105 -13.38 4.30 -18.73
C GLY A 105 -13.15 3.19 -17.70
N GLY A 106 -13.74 3.32 -16.51
CA GLY A 106 -13.62 2.40 -15.39
C GLY A 106 -12.36 2.62 -14.54
N SER A 107 -11.61 3.70 -14.74
CA SER A 107 -10.33 3.95 -14.05
C SER A 107 -10.52 4.19 -12.56
N LEU A 108 -9.77 3.45 -11.74
CA LEU A 108 -9.66 3.64 -10.29
C LEU A 108 -8.36 4.37 -9.90
N GLY A 109 -7.55 4.75 -10.91
CA GLY A 109 -6.22 5.32 -10.67
C GLY A 109 -5.26 4.32 -10.05
N TRP A 110 -4.33 4.80 -9.23
CA TRP A 110 -3.36 4.00 -8.51
C TRP A 110 -3.92 3.49 -7.19
N VAL A 111 -4.10 2.19 -7.10
CA VAL A 111 -4.67 1.49 -5.94
C VAL A 111 -3.56 0.87 -5.12
N SER A 112 -3.52 1.15 -3.81
CA SER A 112 -2.62 0.50 -2.84
C SER A 112 -3.28 -0.73 -2.22
N PRO A 113 -2.52 -1.74 -1.77
CA PRO A 113 -3.04 -2.85 -0.98
C PRO A 113 -3.78 -2.36 0.28
N GLY A 114 -4.87 -3.03 0.63
CA GLY A 114 -5.70 -2.70 1.78
C GLY A 114 -6.74 -1.59 1.56
N VAL A 115 -6.84 -1.06 0.33
CA VAL A 115 -7.83 -0.03 -0.02
C VAL A 115 -9.13 -0.65 -0.53
N MET A 116 -9.04 -1.77 -1.25
CA MET A 116 -10.18 -2.45 -1.85
C MET A 116 -10.65 -3.62 -1.00
N VAL A 117 -11.88 -4.10 -1.26
CA VAL A 117 -12.39 -5.33 -0.63
C VAL A 117 -11.53 -6.53 -1.02
N GLY A 118 -11.43 -7.53 -0.12
CA GLY A 118 -10.45 -8.62 -0.22
C GLY A 118 -10.49 -9.39 -1.52
N GLU A 119 -11.69 -9.66 -2.05
CA GLU A 119 -11.87 -10.39 -3.31
C GLU A 119 -11.35 -9.57 -4.50
N PHE A 120 -11.63 -8.25 -4.52
CA PHE A 120 -11.13 -7.37 -5.56
C PHE A 120 -9.61 -7.25 -5.51
N GLU A 121 -9.06 -7.08 -4.32
CA GLU A 121 -7.61 -6.99 -4.11
C GLU A 121 -6.89 -8.27 -4.54
N THR A 122 -7.46 -9.42 -4.23
CA THR A 122 -6.93 -10.72 -4.62
C THR A 122 -6.87 -10.86 -6.14
N GLN A 123 -7.95 -10.48 -6.84
CA GLN A 123 -7.97 -10.52 -8.31
C GLN A 123 -7.01 -9.50 -8.92
N MET A 124 -6.92 -8.29 -8.35
CA MET A 124 -5.99 -7.26 -8.81
C MET A 124 -4.53 -7.73 -8.72
N LYS A 125 -4.13 -8.36 -7.61
CA LYS A 125 -2.77 -8.88 -7.44
C LYS A 125 -2.44 -10.06 -8.35
N ASN A 126 -3.44 -10.88 -8.68
CA ASN A 126 -3.27 -12.08 -9.50
C ASN A 126 -3.41 -11.83 -11.00
N THR A 127 -3.88 -10.65 -11.41
CA THR A 127 -4.04 -10.32 -12.84
C THR A 127 -2.75 -9.69 -13.38
N PRO A 128 -2.09 -10.30 -14.38
CA PRO A 128 -0.90 -9.72 -15.01
C PRO A 128 -1.19 -8.36 -15.64
N VAL A 129 -0.17 -7.51 -15.70
CA VAL A 129 -0.27 -6.19 -16.34
C VAL A 129 -0.67 -6.34 -17.81
N GLY A 130 -1.67 -5.59 -18.23
CA GLY A 130 -2.26 -5.62 -19.56
C GLY A 130 -3.37 -6.66 -19.75
N GLU A 131 -3.50 -7.63 -18.84
CA GLU A 131 -4.53 -8.66 -18.93
C GLU A 131 -5.85 -8.25 -18.27
N ILE A 132 -6.92 -8.90 -18.70
CA ILE A 132 -8.27 -8.72 -18.20
C ILE A 132 -8.60 -9.92 -17.29
N SER A 133 -9.06 -9.66 -16.07
CA SER A 133 -9.49 -10.72 -15.16
C SER A 133 -10.70 -11.47 -15.70
N LYS A 134 -10.88 -12.71 -15.26
CA LYS A 134 -12.19 -13.36 -15.41
C LYS A 134 -13.22 -12.63 -14.56
N PRO A 135 -14.53 -12.72 -14.90
CA PRO A 135 -15.58 -12.23 -14.03
C PRO A 135 -15.49 -12.82 -12.63
N PHE A 136 -15.58 -11.98 -11.61
CA PHE A 136 -15.58 -12.39 -10.20
C PHE A 136 -16.60 -11.58 -9.40
N GLN A 137 -17.01 -12.09 -8.26
CA GLN A 137 -18.04 -11.50 -7.43
C GLN A 137 -17.46 -10.89 -6.16
N THR A 138 -18.02 -9.76 -5.75
CA THR A 138 -17.82 -9.14 -4.43
C THR A 138 -19.19 -8.85 -3.80
N GLN A 139 -19.20 -8.29 -2.61
CA GLN A 139 -20.45 -7.80 -1.99
C GLN A 139 -21.18 -6.73 -2.80
N PHE A 140 -20.52 -6.06 -3.75
CA PHE A 140 -21.11 -5.01 -4.60
C PHE A 140 -21.73 -5.54 -5.89
N GLY A 141 -21.36 -6.73 -6.31
CA GLY A 141 -21.84 -7.36 -7.55
C GLY A 141 -20.73 -8.06 -8.33
N TRP A 142 -20.90 -8.16 -9.63
CA TRP A 142 -19.95 -8.80 -10.55
C TRP A 142 -18.98 -7.80 -11.13
N HIS A 143 -17.72 -8.15 -11.13
CA HIS A 143 -16.62 -7.32 -11.61
C HIS A 143 -15.82 -8.00 -12.71
N ILE A 144 -15.27 -7.17 -13.58
CA ILE A 144 -14.10 -7.46 -14.43
C ILE A 144 -13.11 -6.34 -14.16
N LEU A 145 -11.84 -6.64 -13.99
CA LEU A 145 -10.80 -5.65 -13.87
C LEU A 145 -9.68 -5.86 -14.88
N GLN A 146 -8.93 -4.82 -15.13
CA GLN A 146 -7.67 -4.86 -15.84
C GLN A 146 -6.64 -4.06 -15.05
N VAL A 147 -5.46 -4.65 -14.85
CA VAL A 147 -4.29 -3.92 -14.33
C VAL A 147 -3.55 -3.35 -15.53
N THR A 148 -3.44 -2.04 -15.61
CA THR A 148 -2.77 -1.37 -16.73
C THR A 148 -1.30 -1.11 -16.47
N ASP A 149 -0.92 -0.95 -15.19
CA ASP A 149 0.46 -0.73 -14.79
C ASP A 149 0.67 -1.07 -13.30
N VAL A 150 1.92 -1.28 -12.89
CA VAL A 150 2.33 -1.52 -11.49
C VAL A 150 3.56 -0.68 -11.17
N ARG A 151 3.54 0.03 -10.05
CA ARG A 151 4.70 0.80 -9.58
C ARG A 151 5.00 0.51 -8.10
N GLN A 152 6.21 0.82 -7.68
CA GLN A 152 6.59 0.87 -6.28
C GLN A 152 6.45 2.32 -5.80
N GLN A 153 5.61 2.55 -4.80
CA GLN A 153 5.44 3.84 -4.16
C GLN A 153 6.16 3.83 -2.81
N ASP A 154 6.99 4.84 -2.58
CA ASP A 154 7.60 5.05 -1.26
C ASP A 154 6.53 5.67 -0.33
N MET A 155 6.08 4.87 0.62
CA MET A 155 5.09 5.23 1.64
C MET A 155 5.74 5.39 3.03
N THR A 156 7.05 5.59 3.07
CA THR A 156 7.82 5.65 4.33
C THR A 156 7.26 6.71 5.26
N ARG A 157 6.94 7.89 4.75
CA ARG A 157 6.39 9.00 5.53
C ARG A 157 5.01 8.66 6.10
N GLU A 158 4.11 8.17 5.28
CA GLU A 158 2.75 7.80 5.67
C GLU A 158 2.76 6.66 6.68
N TYR A 159 3.67 5.71 6.50
CA TYR A 159 3.87 4.62 7.46
C TYR A 159 4.37 5.15 8.80
N GLN A 160 5.37 6.03 8.81
CA GLN A 160 5.91 6.65 10.01
C GLN A 160 4.86 7.51 10.73
N GLU A 161 4.06 8.28 10.00
CA GLU A 161 2.96 9.08 10.56
C GLU A 161 1.87 8.19 11.19
N ARG A 162 1.54 7.06 10.55
CA ARG A 162 0.59 6.10 11.09
C ARG A 162 1.09 5.47 12.39
N MET A 163 2.34 5.01 12.40
CA MET A 163 2.97 4.45 13.60
C MET A 163 3.05 5.47 14.73
N ALA A 164 3.41 6.71 14.42
CA ALA A 164 3.44 7.78 15.42
C ALA A 164 2.06 8.06 16.02
N ARG A 165 1.00 8.11 15.20
CA ARG A 165 -0.39 8.27 15.67
C ARG A 165 -0.84 7.12 16.55
N GLN A 166 -0.49 5.88 16.19
CA GLN A 166 -0.81 4.72 17.00
C GLN A 166 -0.15 4.80 18.37
N ILE A 167 1.16 5.08 18.44
CA ILE A 167 1.90 5.21 19.71
C ILE A 167 1.34 6.36 20.58
N LEU A 168 0.97 7.49 19.94
CA LEU A 168 0.36 8.61 20.66
C LEU A 168 -1.01 8.25 21.20
N GLY A 169 -1.84 7.54 20.42
CA GLY A 169 -3.16 7.06 20.84
C GLY A 169 -3.08 6.11 22.02
N GLU A 170 -2.15 5.14 21.98
CA GLU A 170 -1.91 4.20 23.09
C GLU A 170 -1.49 4.94 24.37
N ARG A 171 -0.56 5.89 24.27
CA ARG A 171 -0.11 6.71 25.42
C ARG A 171 -1.21 7.58 26.00
N GLN A 172 -2.07 8.16 25.16
CA GLN A 172 -3.21 8.96 25.64
C GLN A 172 -4.23 8.07 26.35
N PHE A 173 -4.53 6.91 25.79
CA PHE A 173 -5.43 5.94 26.42
C PHE A 173 -4.92 5.46 27.78
N ASP A 174 -3.64 5.12 27.89
CA ASP A 174 -3.01 4.72 29.14
C ASP A 174 -3.06 5.85 30.19
N ALA A 175 -2.79 7.09 29.78
CA ALA A 175 -2.85 8.25 30.66
C ALA A 175 -4.29 8.56 31.15
N GLU A 176 -5.28 8.44 30.28
CA GLU A 176 -6.70 8.61 30.63
C GLU A 176 -7.17 7.48 31.57
N LEU A 177 -6.76 6.24 31.30
CA LEU A 177 -7.06 5.08 32.14
C LEU A 177 -6.45 5.25 33.56
N ASP A 178 -5.19 5.65 33.66
CA ASP A 178 -4.52 5.93 34.92
C ASP A 178 -5.18 7.09 35.70
N SER A 179 -5.66 8.12 34.98
CA SER A 179 -6.41 9.21 35.63
C SER A 179 -7.75 8.73 36.19
N TRP A 180 -8.48 7.97 35.38
CA TRP A 180 -9.77 7.40 35.80
C TRP A 180 -9.66 6.45 36.99
N LEU A 181 -8.63 5.59 36.99
CA LEU A 181 -8.36 4.67 38.08
C LEU A 181 -8.00 5.36 39.42
N ARG A 182 -7.48 6.61 39.36
CA ARG A 182 -7.17 7.41 40.57
C ARG A 182 -8.38 8.15 41.12
N GLU A 183 -9.43 8.30 40.34
CA GLU A 183 -10.68 8.95 40.75
C GLU A 183 -11.70 7.97 41.36
N LEU A 184 -11.43 6.65 41.30
CA LEU A 184 -12.19 5.58 41.96
C LEU A 184 -11.68 5.31 43.37
#